data_ee213891038713fc5c48fb6382c11636
#
_entry.id   ee213891038713fc5c48fb6382c11636
#
_cell.length_a   1.000
_cell.length_b   1.000
_cell.length_c   1.000
_cell.angle_alpha   90.00
_cell.angle_beta   90.00
_cell.angle_gamma   90.00
#
_symmetry.space_group_name_H-M   'P 1'
#
loop_
_entity.id
_entity.type
_entity.pdbx_description
1 polymer ?
#
loop_
_entity_poly.entity_id
_entity_poly.type
_entity_poly.pdbx_seq_one_letter_code
_entity_poly.pdbx_strand_id
1 'polypeptide(L)'
;QTPALIAKAAGLTLYREDKTHFTNSDDLLVNGVGLVMKIERSKQRTTTEEVDVNFEIEQIKDDSQPIGFKSVKQLGEKGVRKVTYQVEVENEREISRKEVVGEITKQSKKQIEIIGTKPKNPLTKSKGAQIFTDSKGVAHRETYYDLPMNIVIKACGSGGTYTVRADGAKVDKDGYILVAANYGSYPRCSVVETSMGPGKVYDTGGFAAKHPHGFDLATDWTNGDGR
;
A
#
# COMPACT_ATOMS: atom_id res chain seq x y z
N GLN A 1 13.28 7.33 53.65
CA GLN A 1 12.40 6.87 52.59
C GLN A 1 12.45 7.84 51.45
N THR A 2 12.45 7.36 50.18
CA THR A 2 12.41 8.27 49.01
C THR A 2 10.97 8.71 48.73
N PRO A 3 10.76 9.93 48.11
CA PRO A 3 9.42 10.38 47.75
C PRO A 3 8.60 9.34 46.98
N ALA A 4 9.23 8.58 46.09
CA ALA A 4 8.56 7.55 45.30
C ALA A 4 8.04 6.39 46.20
N LEU A 5 8.77 5.98 47.21
CA LEU A 5 8.32 4.95 48.15
C LEU A 5 7.17 5.43 49.04
N ILE A 6 7.19 6.70 49.43
CA ILE A 6 6.12 7.32 50.23
C ILE A 6 4.85 7.39 49.43
N ALA A 7 4.93 7.89 48.18
CA ALA A 7 3.78 7.96 47.25
C ALA A 7 3.19 6.55 47.01
N LYS A 8 4.04 5.56 46.74
CA LYS A 8 3.61 4.16 46.52
C LYS A 8 2.90 3.60 47.73
N ALA A 9 3.41 3.86 48.95
CA ALA A 9 2.78 3.39 50.19
C ALA A 9 1.41 4.04 50.43
N ALA A 10 1.20 5.24 49.91
CA ALA A 10 -0.09 5.96 49.91
C ALA A 10 -1.01 5.59 48.75
N GLY A 11 -0.65 4.63 47.89
CA GLY A 11 -1.41 4.25 46.69
C GLY A 11 -1.36 5.29 45.56
N LEU A 12 -0.39 6.20 45.59
CA LEU A 12 -0.24 7.27 44.60
C LEU A 12 0.92 6.96 43.65
N THR A 13 0.72 7.25 42.37
CA THR A 13 1.80 7.22 41.39
C THR A 13 2.52 8.57 41.39
N LEU A 14 3.84 8.56 41.54
CA LEU A 14 4.69 9.74 41.38
C LEU A 14 5.34 9.68 40.00
N TYR A 15 5.09 10.68 39.17
CA TYR A 15 5.69 10.81 37.85
C TYR A 15 7.01 11.56 37.93
N ARG A 16 7.88 11.36 36.95
CA ARG A 16 9.22 11.96 36.91
C ARG A 16 9.18 13.49 36.91
N GLU A 17 8.17 14.06 36.29
CA GLU A 17 7.98 15.49 36.13
C GLU A 17 7.27 16.17 37.34
N ASP A 18 6.72 15.36 38.26
CA ASP A 18 6.08 15.88 39.47
C ASP A 18 7.12 16.46 40.44
N LYS A 19 6.75 17.53 41.10
CA LYS A 19 7.56 18.10 42.18
C LYS A 19 7.06 17.66 43.55
N THR A 20 7.98 17.38 44.45
CA THR A 20 7.63 16.99 45.81
C THR A 20 8.23 17.96 46.82
N HIS A 21 7.41 18.40 47.76
CA HIS A 21 7.80 19.26 48.86
C HIS A 21 7.43 18.59 50.16
N PHE A 22 8.32 18.69 51.16
CA PHE A 22 8.08 18.22 52.51
C PHE A 22 7.86 19.42 53.43
N THR A 23 6.76 19.39 54.17
CA THR A 23 6.43 20.39 55.18
C THR A 23 6.09 19.71 56.51
N ASN A 24 6.38 20.39 57.62
CA ASN A 24 5.88 19.92 58.89
C ASN A 24 4.37 20.14 58.96
N SER A 25 3.65 19.15 59.46
CA SER A 25 2.22 19.28 59.68
C SER A 25 1.95 19.70 61.12
N ASP A 26 1.33 20.85 61.27
CA ASP A 26 0.86 21.34 62.55
C ASP A 26 -0.40 20.60 63.05
N ASP A 27 -1.07 19.83 62.14
CA ASP A 27 -2.33 19.15 62.41
C ASP A 27 -2.20 17.69 62.91
N LEU A 28 -1.00 17.15 63.03
CA LEU A 28 -0.82 15.74 63.44
C LEU A 28 -0.59 15.61 64.94
N LEU A 29 -1.66 15.59 65.67
CA LEU A 29 -1.77 15.39 67.09
C LEU A 29 -1.51 13.93 67.56
N VAL A 30 -0.97 13.09 66.74
CA VAL A 30 -0.62 11.69 67.14
C VAL A 30 0.87 11.51 67.05
N ASN A 31 1.53 11.58 68.20
CA ASN A 31 2.97 11.30 68.43
C ASN A 31 3.98 12.29 67.81
N GLY A 32 3.67 13.60 67.82
CA GLY A 32 4.62 14.69 67.72
C GLY A 32 5.61 14.62 66.57
N VAL A 33 5.37 15.12 65.50
CA VAL A 33 6.08 15.46 64.25
C VAL A 33 5.56 14.66 63.07
N GLY A 34 4.57 15.20 62.43
CA GLY A 34 4.12 14.76 61.14
C GLY A 34 4.89 15.43 60.01
N LEU A 35 5.47 14.65 59.13
CA LEU A 35 6.01 15.16 57.87
C LEU A 35 4.99 14.93 56.77
N VAL A 36 4.52 16.00 56.13
CA VAL A 36 3.58 15.91 55.00
C VAL A 36 4.34 16.06 53.70
N MET A 37 4.23 15.10 52.83
CA MET A 37 4.71 15.18 51.44
C MET A 37 3.61 15.75 50.55
N LYS A 38 3.84 16.96 50.03
CA LYS A 38 2.98 17.60 49.03
C LYS A 38 3.51 17.25 47.63
N ILE A 39 2.65 16.72 46.79
CA ILE A 39 2.96 16.44 45.37
C ILE A 39 2.31 17.52 44.51
N GLU A 40 3.13 18.29 43.81
CA GLU A 40 2.69 19.22 42.79
C GLU A 40 2.72 18.50 41.43
N ARG A 41 1.56 18.23 40.90
CA ARG A 41 1.42 17.49 39.65
C ARG A 41 1.86 18.32 38.45
N SER A 42 2.76 17.75 37.65
CA SER A 42 3.10 18.35 36.35
C SER A 42 1.94 18.23 35.39
N LYS A 43 1.70 19.31 34.62
CA LYS A 43 0.78 19.23 33.47
C LYS A 43 1.38 18.52 32.26
N GLN A 44 2.71 18.33 32.26
CA GLN A 44 3.41 17.63 31.19
C GLN A 44 4.00 16.33 31.75
N ARG A 45 3.88 15.26 30.96
CA ARG A 45 4.45 13.94 31.26
C ARG A 45 5.17 13.41 30.04
N THR A 46 6.15 12.58 30.27
CA THR A 46 6.86 11.85 29.23
C THR A 46 6.44 10.38 29.30
N THR A 47 5.93 9.85 28.21
CA THR A 47 5.60 8.42 28.08
C THR A 47 6.35 7.81 26.90
N THR A 48 6.71 6.54 27.04
CA THR A 48 7.40 5.79 25.99
C THR A 48 6.59 4.56 25.67
N GLU A 49 6.30 4.37 24.37
CA GLU A 49 5.49 3.28 23.87
C GLU A 49 6.21 2.58 22.72
N GLU A 50 5.94 1.29 22.54
CA GLU A 50 6.36 0.55 21.36
C GLU A 50 5.24 0.57 20.33
N VAL A 51 5.59 0.95 19.11
CA VAL A 51 4.65 1.06 17.99
C VAL A 51 5.11 0.14 16.87
N ASP A 52 4.18 -0.62 16.33
CA ASP A 52 4.44 -1.50 15.18
C ASP A 52 4.84 -0.68 13.94
N VAL A 53 5.90 -1.12 13.28
CA VAL A 53 6.28 -0.64 11.94
C VAL A 53 5.86 -1.70 10.93
N ASN A 54 4.94 -1.34 10.04
CA ASN A 54 4.49 -2.27 9.00
C ASN A 54 5.63 -2.63 8.04
N PHE A 55 5.55 -3.84 7.48
CA PHE A 55 6.46 -4.28 6.43
C PHE A 55 5.93 -3.90 5.05
N GLU A 56 6.84 -3.80 4.10
CA GLU A 56 6.54 -3.62 2.68
C GLU A 56 6.26 -4.96 2.01
N ILE A 57 5.43 -4.95 0.95
CA ILE A 57 5.16 -6.13 0.12
C ILE A 57 5.85 -5.91 -1.22
N GLU A 58 6.79 -6.80 -1.54
CA GLU A 58 7.45 -6.88 -2.84
C GLU A 58 6.83 -8.01 -3.66
N GLN A 59 6.45 -7.72 -4.92
CA GLN A 59 5.88 -8.71 -5.82
C GLN A 59 6.88 -9.09 -6.90
N ILE A 60 7.19 -10.39 -7.02
CA ILE A 60 8.04 -10.96 -8.07
C ILE A 60 7.12 -11.61 -9.09
N LYS A 61 7.24 -11.21 -10.35
CA LYS A 61 6.49 -11.77 -11.47
C LYS A 61 7.10 -13.12 -11.88
N ASP A 62 6.23 -14.12 -12.10
CA ASP A 62 6.59 -15.46 -12.60
C ASP A 62 5.76 -15.78 -13.85
N ASP A 63 6.44 -15.82 -15.00
CA ASP A 63 5.83 -16.09 -16.30
C ASP A 63 5.55 -17.57 -16.56
N SER A 64 6.01 -18.46 -15.70
CA SER A 64 5.66 -19.89 -15.72
C SER A 64 4.30 -20.16 -15.07
N GLN A 65 3.85 -19.26 -14.17
CA GLN A 65 2.60 -19.39 -13.44
C GLN A 65 1.45 -18.60 -14.08
N PRO A 66 0.23 -19.16 -14.08
CA PRO A 66 -0.91 -18.51 -14.71
C PRO A 66 -1.29 -17.21 -14.01
N ILE A 67 -1.85 -16.24 -14.76
CA ILE A 67 -2.47 -15.04 -14.19
C ILE A 67 -3.49 -15.46 -13.14
N GLY A 68 -3.45 -14.77 -11.97
CA GLY A 68 -4.23 -15.11 -10.79
C GLY A 68 -3.52 -16.05 -9.80
N PHE A 69 -2.37 -16.64 -10.18
CA PHE A 69 -1.52 -17.34 -9.21
C PHE A 69 -0.88 -16.34 -8.27
N LYS A 70 -0.95 -16.64 -6.97
CA LYS A 70 -0.30 -15.85 -5.92
C LYS A 70 0.22 -16.80 -4.84
N SER A 71 1.48 -16.67 -4.48
CA SER A 71 2.06 -17.40 -3.36
C SER A 71 3.00 -16.51 -2.57
N VAL A 72 3.13 -16.76 -1.27
CA VAL A 72 4.06 -16.04 -0.40
C VAL A 72 5.39 -16.80 -0.36
N LYS A 73 6.44 -16.23 -0.95
CA LYS A 73 7.79 -16.78 -0.92
C LYS A 73 8.49 -16.51 0.41
N GLN A 74 8.23 -15.34 1.00
CA GLN A 74 8.77 -14.93 2.28
C GLN A 74 7.71 -14.17 3.04
N LEU A 75 7.43 -14.60 4.26
CA LEU A 75 6.53 -13.88 5.16
C LEU A 75 7.15 -12.56 5.62
N GLY A 76 6.35 -11.50 5.65
CA GLY A 76 6.72 -10.25 6.25
C GLY A 76 6.70 -10.32 7.78
N GLU A 77 7.57 -9.56 8.40
CA GLU A 77 7.57 -9.39 9.85
C GLU A 77 7.49 -7.90 10.18
N LYS A 78 6.63 -7.54 11.11
CA LYS A 78 6.57 -6.16 11.60
C LYS A 78 7.84 -5.81 12.35
N GLY A 79 8.30 -4.59 12.14
CA GLY A 79 9.31 -3.95 12.95
C GLY A 79 8.69 -3.35 14.22
N VAL A 80 9.54 -2.83 15.09
CA VAL A 80 9.14 -2.12 16.31
C VAL A 80 9.87 -0.80 16.37
N ARG A 81 9.12 0.27 16.64
CA ARG A 81 9.63 1.61 16.88
C ARG A 81 9.29 2.02 18.29
N LYS A 82 10.30 2.35 19.08
CA LYS A 82 10.14 2.91 20.42
C LYS A 82 9.97 4.41 20.31
N VAL A 83 8.81 4.91 20.70
CA VAL A 83 8.45 6.32 20.55
C VAL A 83 8.25 6.92 21.91
N THR A 84 8.90 8.08 22.13
CA THR A 84 8.73 8.87 23.34
C THR A 84 7.85 10.07 23.00
N TYR A 85 6.76 10.21 23.74
CA TYR A 85 5.83 11.32 23.63
C TYR A 85 5.92 12.25 24.82
N GLN A 86 5.82 13.53 24.56
CA GLN A 86 5.47 14.53 25.54
C GLN A 86 3.95 14.66 25.54
N VAL A 87 3.34 14.41 26.68
CA VAL A 87 1.90 14.35 26.88
C VAL A 87 1.48 15.50 27.80
N GLU A 88 0.48 16.27 27.39
CA GLU A 88 -0.17 17.23 28.25
C GLU A 88 -1.35 16.60 28.96
N VAL A 89 -1.47 16.84 30.27
CA VAL A 89 -2.47 16.21 31.12
C VAL A 89 -3.24 17.30 31.88
N GLU A 90 -4.56 17.20 31.82
CA GLU A 90 -5.47 18.04 32.63
C GLU A 90 -6.49 17.15 33.35
N ASN A 91 -6.63 17.34 34.67
CA ASN A 91 -7.52 16.49 35.49
C ASN A 91 -7.31 14.98 35.28
N GLU A 92 -6.01 14.58 35.23
CA GLU A 92 -5.55 13.22 34.98
C GLU A 92 -5.91 12.61 33.61
N ARG A 93 -6.43 13.44 32.71
CA ARG A 93 -6.71 13.04 31.32
C ARG A 93 -5.67 13.65 30.36
N GLU A 94 -5.23 12.82 29.44
CA GLU A 94 -4.41 13.29 28.32
C GLU A 94 -5.25 14.18 27.41
N ILE A 95 -4.77 15.41 27.18
CA ILE A 95 -5.43 16.39 26.30
C ILE A 95 -4.67 16.60 25.00
N SER A 96 -3.36 16.40 25.01
CA SER A 96 -2.54 16.42 23.81
C SER A 96 -1.34 15.50 23.93
N ARG A 97 -0.81 15.05 22.77
CA ARG A 97 0.35 14.19 22.66
C ARG A 97 1.23 14.64 21.52
N LYS A 98 2.51 14.82 21.77
CA LYS A 98 3.51 15.18 20.75
C LYS A 98 4.67 14.19 20.79
N GLU A 99 5.02 13.62 19.63
CA GLU A 99 6.24 12.82 19.49
C GLU A 99 7.47 13.71 19.65
N VAL A 100 8.39 13.28 20.50
CA VAL A 100 9.67 13.95 20.76
C VAL A 100 10.83 13.20 20.13
N VAL A 101 10.86 11.89 20.33
CA VAL A 101 11.92 11.00 19.84
C VAL A 101 11.29 9.68 19.39
N GLY A 102 11.75 9.14 18.26
CA GLY A 102 11.38 7.82 17.81
C GLY A 102 12.60 7.07 17.28
N GLU A 103 12.83 5.87 17.77
CA GLU A 103 13.93 5.00 17.39
C GLU A 103 13.40 3.64 16.95
N ILE A 104 13.90 3.13 15.81
CA ILE A 104 13.58 1.78 15.37
C ILE A 104 14.43 0.79 16.14
N THR A 105 13.80 0.00 17.01
CA THR A 105 14.45 -1.04 17.83
C THR A 105 14.47 -2.40 17.13
N LYS A 106 13.53 -2.64 16.22
CA LYS A 106 13.49 -3.81 15.35
C LYS A 106 13.10 -3.37 13.93
N GLN A 107 13.94 -3.68 12.94
CA GLN A 107 13.61 -3.44 11.53
C GLN A 107 12.48 -4.37 11.07
N SER A 108 11.58 -3.86 10.25
CA SER A 108 10.59 -4.71 9.57
C SER A 108 11.27 -5.55 8.49
N LYS A 109 10.73 -6.75 8.24
CA LYS A 109 11.17 -7.63 7.16
C LYS A 109 10.10 -7.67 6.09
N LYS A 110 10.43 -7.31 4.86
CA LYS A 110 9.48 -7.27 3.76
C LYS A 110 8.89 -8.66 3.46
N GLN A 111 7.62 -8.68 3.08
CA GLN A 111 6.97 -9.84 2.49
C GLN A 111 7.31 -9.92 1.00
N ILE A 112 7.64 -11.12 0.51
CA ILE A 112 7.86 -11.36 -0.90
C ILE A 112 6.76 -12.30 -1.40
N GLU A 113 6.00 -11.81 -2.38
CA GLU A 113 4.94 -12.55 -3.05
C GLU A 113 5.35 -12.89 -4.48
N ILE A 114 5.05 -14.11 -4.92
CA ILE A 114 5.16 -14.49 -6.33
C ILE A 114 3.77 -14.34 -6.94
N ILE A 115 3.68 -13.61 -8.05
CA ILE A 115 2.46 -13.43 -8.82
C ILE A 115 2.64 -14.01 -10.22
N GLY A 116 1.68 -14.84 -10.65
CA GLY A 116 1.69 -15.43 -11.98
C GLY A 116 1.34 -14.41 -13.06
N THR A 117 2.05 -14.47 -14.18
CA THR A 117 1.83 -13.58 -15.32
C THR A 117 1.55 -14.35 -16.62
N LYS A 118 1.56 -15.70 -16.60
CA LYS A 118 1.29 -16.52 -17.79
C LYS A 118 -0.19 -16.43 -18.19
N PRO A 119 -0.50 -15.94 -19.38
CA PRO A 119 -1.88 -15.87 -19.86
C PRO A 119 -2.55 -17.25 -19.94
N LYS A 120 -3.85 -17.33 -19.59
CA LYS A 120 -4.67 -18.51 -19.82
C LYS A 120 -5.47 -18.32 -21.12
N ASN A 121 -5.42 -19.33 -22.02
CA ASN A 121 -6.15 -19.28 -23.28
C ASN A 121 -6.00 -17.95 -24.02
N PRO A 122 -4.78 -17.50 -24.30
CA PRO A 122 -4.58 -16.20 -24.93
C PRO A 122 -5.28 -16.13 -26.29
N LEU A 123 -5.67 -14.93 -26.68
CA LEU A 123 -6.06 -14.66 -28.07
C LEU A 123 -4.90 -15.06 -28.97
N THR A 124 -5.22 -15.65 -30.12
CA THR A 124 -4.23 -16.02 -31.14
C THR A 124 -4.72 -15.59 -32.51
N LYS A 125 -3.82 -15.42 -33.48
CA LYS A 125 -4.14 -15.10 -34.86
C LYS A 125 -5.19 -16.10 -35.43
N SER A 126 -5.05 -17.38 -35.16
CA SER A 126 -5.95 -18.41 -35.65
C SER A 126 -7.35 -18.41 -35.08
N LYS A 127 -7.52 -17.89 -33.85
CA LYS A 127 -8.84 -17.75 -33.22
C LYS A 127 -9.64 -16.60 -33.81
N GLY A 128 -8.98 -15.50 -34.17
CA GLY A 128 -9.60 -14.30 -34.68
C GLY A 128 -10.40 -13.49 -33.66
N ALA A 129 -11.19 -14.19 -32.85
CA ALA A 129 -11.96 -13.60 -31.74
C ALA A 129 -12.19 -14.62 -30.62
N GLN A 130 -12.38 -14.15 -29.39
CA GLN A 130 -12.74 -14.97 -28.25
C GLN A 130 -13.46 -14.15 -27.18
N ILE A 131 -14.02 -14.85 -26.19
CA ILE A 131 -14.50 -14.24 -24.95
C ILE A 131 -13.47 -14.51 -23.85
N PHE A 132 -13.03 -13.45 -23.20
CA PHE A 132 -12.18 -13.46 -22.01
C PHE A 132 -12.99 -12.92 -20.84
N THR A 133 -12.90 -13.57 -19.68
CA THR A 133 -13.51 -13.07 -18.45
C THR A 133 -12.40 -12.57 -17.52
N ASP A 134 -12.49 -11.31 -17.12
CA ASP A 134 -11.51 -10.68 -16.24
C ASP A 134 -11.65 -11.17 -14.77
N SER A 135 -10.76 -10.72 -13.90
CA SER A 135 -10.77 -11.07 -12.47
C SER A 135 -12.02 -10.58 -11.72
N LYS A 136 -12.75 -9.61 -12.28
CA LYS A 136 -14.01 -9.07 -11.74
C LYS A 136 -15.25 -9.81 -12.27
N GLY A 137 -15.07 -10.79 -13.14
CA GLY A 137 -16.16 -11.55 -13.75
C GLY A 137 -16.79 -10.89 -14.97
N VAL A 138 -16.21 -9.82 -15.50
CA VAL A 138 -16.72 -9.14 -16.70
C VAL A 138 -16.22 -9.87 -17.95
N ALA A 139 -17.15 -10.19 -18.85
CA ALA A 139 -16.85 -10.85 -20.13
C ALA A 139 -16.47 -9.81 -21.20
N HIS A 140 -15.30 -9.96 -21.78
CA HIS A 140 -14.77 -9.13 -22.86
C HIS A 140 -14.70 -9.92 -24.15
N ARG A 141 -15.34 -9.40 -25.20
CA ARG A 141 -15.07 -9.91 -26.52
C ARG A 141 -13.75 -9.35 -27.01
N GLU A 142 -12.74 -10.19 -27.14
CA GLU A 142 -11.43 -9.82 -27.65
C GLU A 142 -11.30 -10.14 -29.12
N THR A 143 -10.77 -9.17 -29.87
CA THR A 143 -10.32 -9.28 -31.26
C THR A 143 -8.91 -8.70 -31.35
N TYR A 144 -8.33 -8.70 -32.53
CA TYR A 144 -7.05 -8.05 -32.77
C TYR A 144 -7.08 -7.17 -34.01
N TYR A 145 -6.21 -6.18 -34.04
CA TYR A 145 -5.96 -5.34 -35.19
C TYR A 145 -4.45 -5.09 -35.36
N ASP A 146 -4.06 -4.78 -36.57
CA ASP A 146 -2.66 -4.56 -36.93
C ASP A 146 -2.52 -3.22 -37.65
N LEU A 147 -2.21 -2.18 -36.87
CA LEU A 147 -1.96 -0.82 -37.34
C LEU A 147 -0.70 -0.27 -36.68
N PRO A 148 0.02 0.67 -37.33
CA PRO A 148 1.10 1.41 -36.69
C PRO A 148 0.55 2.26 -35.54
N MET A 149 1.12 2.07 -34.33
CA MET A 149 0.63 2.71 -33.10
C MET A 149 1.34 4.03 -32.78
N ASN A 150 2.16 4.56 -33.68
CA ASN A 150 3.04 5.72 -33.47
C ASN A 150 2.31 7.02 -33.04
N ILE A 151 1.03 7.15 -33.37
CA ILE A 151 0.22 8.32 -33.03
C ILE A 151 -0.37 8.13 -31.64
N VAL A 152 -1.09 7.03 -31.42
CA VAL A 152 -1.88 6.80 -30.19
C VAL A 152 -1.00 6.55 -29.00
N ILE A 153 0.19 5.95 -29.18
CA ILE A 153 1.13 5.63 -28.10
C ILE A 153 1.59 6.87 -27.30
N LYS A 154 1.56 8.05 -27.93
CA LYS A 154 1.97 9.31 -27.27
C LYS A 154 0.97 9.77 -26.21
N ALA A 155 -0.26 9.27 -26.22
CA ALA A 155 -1.35 9.80 -25.42
C ALA A 155 -1.22 9.50 -23.92
N CYS A 156 -0.47 8.45 -23.51
CA CYS A 156 -0.46 7.96 -22.12
C CYS A 156 0.91 8.08 -21.43
N GLY A 157 1.74 9.02 -21.88
CA GLY A 157 3.03 9.28 -21.23
C GLY A 157 4.07 8.15 -21.34
N SER A 158 3.86 7.21 -22.28
CA SER A 158 4.71 6.02 -22.49
C SER A 158 5.99 6.30 -23.28
N GLY A 159 6.37 7.56 -23.47
CA GLY A 159 7.57 7.94 -24.22
C GLY A 159 7.45 7.86 -25.74
N GLY A 160 6.26 7.52 -26.26
CA GLY A 160 5.94 7.52 -27.69
C GLY A 160 6.52 6.35 -28.47
N THR A 161 6.98 5.29 -27.80
CA THR A 161 7.52 4.08 -28.44
C THR A 161 6.79 2.82 -27.95
N TYR A 162 6.70 1.84 -28.82
CA TYR A 162 6.22 0.50 -28.51
C TYR A 162 7.13 -0.54 -29.13
N THR A 163 7.02 -1.78 -28.66
CA THR A 163 7.74 -2.94 -29.21
C THR A 163 6.77 -4.06 -29.50
N VAL A 164 7.18 -4.99 -30.39
CA VAL A 164 6.41 -6.22 -30.65
C VAL A 164 6.99 -7.34 -29.78
N ARG A 165 6.12 -7.92 -28.98
CA ARG A 165 6.44 -9.07 -28.11
C ARG A 165 6.52 -10.35 -28.93
N ALA A 166 7.18 -11.39 -28.44
CA ALA A 166 7.39 -12.67 -29.16
C ALA A 166 6.09 -13.36 -29.61
N ASP A 167 4.97 -13.11 -28.93
CA ASP A 167 3.64 -13.61 -29.31
C ASP A 167 2.90 -12.68 -30.31
N GLY A 168 3.56 -11.61 -30.74
CA GLY A 168 3.04 -10.65 -31.70
C GLY A 168 2.24 -9.50 -31.11
N ALA A 169 2.04 -9.43 -29.79
CA ALA A 169 1.37 -8.30 -29.17
C ALA A 169 2.25 -7.05 -29.19
N LYS A 170 1.66 -5.91 -29.54
CA LYS A 170 2.31 -4.58 -29.44
C LYS A 170 2.20 -4.07 -28.01
N VAL A 171 3.34 -3.77 -27.39
CA VAL A 171 3.39 -3.37 -25.98
C VAL A 171 4.12 -2.04 -25.79
N ASP A 172 3.68 -1.26 -24.80
CA ASP A 172 4.36 -0.03 -24.41
C ASP A 172 5.66 -0.32 -23.62
N LYS A 173 6.40 0.73 -23.28
CA LYS A 173 7.67 0.62 -22.52
C LYS A 173 7.52 -0.06 -21.16
N ASP A 174 6.31 -0.05 -20.57
CA ASP A 174 6.00 -0.64 -19.28
C ASP A 174 5.48 -2.09 -19.41
N GLY A 175 5.39 -2.60 -20.65
CA GLY A 175 4.96 -3.96 -20.98
C GLY A 175 3.45 -4.16 -21.08
N TYR A 176 2.65 -3.08 -21.08
CA TYR A 176 1.21 -3.15 -21.30
C TYR A 176 0.89 -3.32 -22.78
N ILE A 177 0.00 -4.26 -23.10
CA ILE A 177 -0.53 -4.43 -24.45
C ILE A 177 -1.33 -3.18 -24.83
N LEU A 178 -1.15 -2.70 -26.06
CA LEU A 178 -1.91 -1.57 -26.58
C LEU A 178 -3.32 -2.05 -26.93
N VAL A 179 -4.34 -1.43 -26.34
CA VAL A 179 -5.74 -1.86 -26.45
C VAL A 179 -6.59 -0.74 -27.01
N ALA A 180 -7.46 -1.06 -27.97
CA ALA A 180 -8.58 -0.23 -28.33
C ALA A 180 -9.83 -0.68 -27.57
N ALA A 181 -10.57 0.28 -26.98
CA ALA A 181 -11.75 0.02 -26.18
C ALA A 181 -12.77 1.17 -26.26
N ASN A 182 -13.94 0.97 -25.67
CA ASN A 182 -14.92 2.03 -25.50
C ASN A 182 -14.47 3.00 -24.40
N TYR A 183 -14.20 4.26 -24.73
CA TYR A 183 -13.74 5.26 -23.78
C TYR A 183 -14.77 5.62 -22.69
N GLY A 184 -16.05 5.39 -22.92
CA GLY A 184 -17.09 5.56 -21.91
C GLY A 184 -17.06 4.49 -20.82
N SER A 185 -16.66 3.26 -21.20
CA SER A 185 -16.52 2.13 -20.25
C SER A 185 -15.09 2.01 -19.71
N TYR A 186 -14.10 2.30 -20.54
CA TYR A 186 -12.66 2.17 -20.23
C TYR A 186 -11.96 3.45 -20.71
N PRO A 187 -11.79 4.45 -19.84
CA PRO A 187 -11.14 5.71 -20.22
C PRO A 187 -9.75 5.50 -20.82
N ARG A 188 -9.36 6.39 -21.74
CA ARG A 188 -8.01 6.36 -22.30
C ARG A 188 -6.96 6.33 -21.18
N CYS A 189 -5.90 5.54 -21.36
CA CYS A 189 -4.81 5.28 -20.41
C CYS A 189 -5.17 4.42 -19.19
N SER A 190 -6.42 3.96 -19.07
CA SER A 190 -6.75 2.98 -18.03
C SER A 190 -6.11 1.61 -18.31
N VAL A 191 -5.74 0.92 -17.24
CA VAL A 191 -5.21 -0.45 -17.32
C VAL A 191 -6.37 -1.43 -17.27
N VAL A 192 -6.34 -2.41 -18.15
CA VAL A 192 -7.35 -3.47 -18.29
C VAL A 192 -6.68 -4.84 -18.30
N GLU A 193 -7.45 -5.87 -17.92
CA GLU A 193 -7.01 -7.25 -18.05
C GLU A 193 -7.40 -7.78 -19.43
N THR A 194 -6.47 -8.49 -20.08
CA THR A 194 -6.72 -9.17 -21.35
C THR A 194 -6.24 -10.61 -21.28
N SER A 195 -6.70 -11.46 -22.19
CA SER A 195 -6.26 -12.86 -22.26
C SER A 195 -4.77 -13.00 -22.58
N MET A 196 -4.14 -11.98 -23.12
CA MET A 196 -2.72 -11.96 -23.45
C MET A 196 -1.85 -11.28 -22.36
N GLY A 197 -2.49 -10.83 -21.26
CA GLY A 197 -1.84 -10.14 -20.15
C GLY A 197 -2.40 -8.74 -19.91
N PRO A 198 -1.77 -7.94 -19.06
CA PRO A 198 -2.24 -6.59 -18.76
C PRO A 198 -2.14 -5.69 -19.99
N GLY A 199 -3.21 -4.97 -20.27
CA GLY A 199 -3.30 -4.00 -21.36
C GLY A 199 -3.52 -2.58 -20.85
N LYS A 200 -3.27 -1.60 -21.72
CA LYS A 200 -3.57 -0.21 -21.46
C LYS A 200 -4.35 0.36 -22.65
N VAL A 201 -5.42 1.10 -22.37
CA VAL A 201 -6.30 1.65 -23.40
C VAL A 201 -5.64 2.86 -24.04
N TYR A 202 -5.26 2.73 -25.30
CA TYR A 202 -4.65 3.78 -26.11
C TYR A 202 -5.57 4.30 -27.19
N ASP A 203 -6.48 3.44 -27.69
CA ASP A 203 -7.25 3.69 -28.90
C ASP A 203 -8.74 3.34 -28.71
N THR A 204 -9.55 3.67 -29.68
CA THR A 204 -10.95 3.27 -29.80
C THR A 204 -11.26 3.00 -31.26
N GLY A 205 -12.37 2.28 -31.54
CA GLY A 205 -12.76 1.96 -32.89
C GLY A 205 -14.27 1.82 -33.03
N GLY A 206 -14.74 1.67 -34.28
CA GLY A 206 -16.16 1.51 -34.57
C GLY A 206 -16.84 0.32 -33.90
N PHE A 207 -16.08 -0.72 -33.52
CA PHE A 207 -16.58 -1.86 -32.76
C PHE A 207 -17.07 -1.47 -31.36
N ALA A 208 -16.49 -0.43 -30.76
CA ALA A 208 -16.74 -0.03 -29.39
C ALA A 208 -18.21 0.38 -29.13
N ALA A 209 -18.90 0.87 -30.13
CA ALA A 209 -20.34 1.20 -30.06
C ALA A 209 -21.21 -0.05 -29.88
N LYS A 210 -20.84 -1.15 -30.57
CA LYS A 210 -21.58 -2.42 -30.53
C LYS A 210 -21.12 -3.34 -29.39
N HIS A 211 -19.90 -3.17 -28.92
CA HIS A 211 -19.26 -3.99 -27.87
C HIS A 211 -18.65 -3.08 -26.80
N PRO A 212 -19.45 -2.47 -25.89
CA PRO A 212 -18.96 -1.51 -24.91
C PRO A 212 -17.95 -2.11 -23.91
N HIS A 213 -17.94 -3.42 -23.75
CA HIS A 213 -16.95 -4.16 -22.97
C HIS A 213 -15.97 -4.97 -23.83
N GLY A 214 -15.98 -4.78 -25.15
CA GLY A 214 -15.05 -5.43 -26.08
C GLY A 214 -13.67 -4.77 -26.07
N PHE A 215 -12.65 -5.56 -26.33
CA PHE A 215 -11.27 -5.12 -26.52
C PHE A 215 -10.78 -5.55 -27.90
N ASP A 216 -10.04 -4.64 -28.54
CA ASP A 216 -9.31 -4.95 -29.77
C ASP A 216 -7.82 -4.75 -29.47
N LEU A 217 -7.06 -5.86 -29.55
CA LEU A 217 -5.66 -5.90 -29.11
C LEU A 217 -4.75 -5.55 -30.30
N ALA A 218 -3.85 -4.61 -30.12
CA ALA A 218 -2.86 -4.27 -31.14
C ALA A 218 -1.81 -5.37 -31.27
N THR A 219 -1.67 -5.91 -32.48
CA THR A 219 -0.75 -7.01 -32.79
C THR A 219 -0.02 -6.77 -34.10
N ASP A 220 1.05 -7.52 -34.34
CA ASP A 220 1.79 -7.59 -35.61
C ASP A 220 1.47 -8.89 -36.37
N TRP A 221 0.20 -9.31 -36.34
CA TRP A 221 -0.20 -10.61 -36.88
C TRP A 221 -0.62 -10.60 -38.36
N THR A 222 -0.94 -9.45 -38.89
CA THR A 222 -1.46 -9.36 -40.26
C THR A 222 -0.34 -9.17 -41.25
N ASN A 223 0.55 -8.24 -41.01
CA ASN A 223 1.64 -7.88 -41.92
C ASN A 223 3.02 -8.38 -41.47
N GLY A 224 3.25 -8.58 -40.16
CA GLY A 224 4.52 -9.10 -39.62
C GLY A 224 5.71 -8.19 -39.89
N ASP A 225 5.47 -6.89 -39.92
CA ASP A 225 6.51 -5.90 -40.28
C ASP A 225 7.32 -5.39 -39.06
N GLY A 226 7.02 -5.90 -37.89
CA GLY A 226 7.66 -5.54 -36.62
C GLY A 226 7.19 -4.20 -36.04
N ARG A 227 6.05 -3.65 -36.50
CA ARG A 227 5.53 -2.33 -36.13
C ARG A 227 4.06 -2.36 -35.73
#